data_d7c7b97380c7a84bb4fb738d542b0de1
#
_entry.id   d7c7b97380c7a84bb4fb738d542b0de1
#
_cell.length_a   1.000
_cell.length_b   1.000
_cell.length_c   1.000
_cell.angle_alpha   90.00
_cell.angle_beta   90.00
_cell.angle_gamma   90.00
#
_symmetry.space_group_name_H-M   'P 1'
#
loop_
_entity.id
_entity.type
_entity.pdbx_description
1 polymer ?
#
loop_
_entity_poly.entity_id
_entity_poly.type
_entity_poly.pdbx_seq_one_letter_code
_entity_poly.pdbx_strand_id
1 'polypeptide(L)'
;MVNLLLPPDQLKEALKQNPESRYREDILYFVVASNYKYASNSIPQMQRERFLNVIDEYYNFISEFPDSKYRKEVDVMFKKAQQVTTRNNKTEE
;
A
#
# COMPACT_ATOMS: atom_id res chain seq x y z
N MET A 1 20.00 1.32 -9.85
CA MET A 1 19.49 1.62 -8.50
C MET A 1 18.02 2.02 -8.59
N VAL A 2 17.21 1.56 -7.65
CA VAL A 2 15.79 1.89 -7.66
C VAL A 2 15.57 3.26 -7.03
N ASN A 3 14.75 4.07 -7.68
CA ASN A 3 14.35 5.36 -7.13
C ASN A 3 13.06 5.17 -6.33
N LEU A 4 13.18 5.13 -5.00
CA LEU A 4 12.06 4.85 -4.11
C LEU A 4 11.13 6.05 -3.93
N LEU A 5 11.42 7.18 -4.58
CA LEU A 5 10.54 8.35 -4.57
C LEU A 5 9.54 8.33 -5.73
N LEU A 6 9.62 7.31 -6.58
CA LEU A 6 8.69 7.18 -7.70
C LEU A 6 7.27 6.90 -7.23
N PRO A 7 6.26 7.29 -8.02
CA PRO A 7 4.89 6.90 -7.74
C PRO A 7 4.70 5.38 -7.73
N PRO A 8 3.67 4.87 -7.03
CA PRO A 8 3.45 3.41 -6.94
C PRO A 8 3.42 2.69 -8.29
N ASP A 9 2.81 3.30 -9.30
CA ASP A 9 2.72 2.69 -10.63
C ASP A 9 4.09 2.45 -11.24
N GLN A 10 5.00 3.41 -11.09
CA GLN A 10 6.34 3.28 -11.61
C GLN A 10 7.17 2.29 -10.81
N LEU A 11 6.95 2.22 -9.50
CA LEU A 11 7.61 1.21 -8.68
C LEU A 11 7.19 -0.18 -9.09
N LYS A 12 5.89 -0.38 -9.36
CA LYS A 12 5.39 -1.66 -9.83
C LYS A 12 5.96 -2.02 -11.19
N GLU A 13 6.11 -1.03 -12.06
CA GLU A 13 6.68 -1.26 -13.38
C GLU A 13 8.14 -1.72 -13.27
N ALA A 14 8.89 -1.12 -12.35
CA ALA A 14 10.28 -1.52 -12.13
C ALA A 14 10.35 -2.99 -11.70
N LEU A 15 9.40 -3.45 -10.89
CA LEU A 15 9.35 -4.86 -10.48
C LEU A 15 9.00 -5.78 -11.62
N LYS A 16 8.13 -5.35 -12.54
CA LYS A 16 7.81 -6.15 -13.73
C LYS A 16 9.03 -6.39 -14.59
N GLN A 17 9.88 -5.37 -14.72
CA GLN A 17 11.08 -5.46 -15.52
C GLN A 17 12.19 -6.25 -14.85
N ASN A 18 12.17 -6.29 -13.53
CA ASN A 18 13.19 -7.00 -12.77
C ASN A 18 12.58 -7.67 -11.53
N PRO A 19 11.77 -8.75 -11.74
CA PRO A 19 11.05 -9.40 -10.64
C PRO A 19 11.96 -10.06 -9.60
N GLU A 20 13.22 -10.32 -9.97
CA GLU A 20 14.17 -10.96 -9.07
C GLU A 20 15.02 -9.95 -8.31
N SER A 21 14.64 -8.68 -8.35
CA SER A 21 15.42 -7.63 -7.70
C SER A 21 15.55 -7.89 -6.19
N ARG A 22 16.77 -7.69 -5.65
CA ARG A 22 17.01 -7.80 -4.21
C ARG A 22 16.29 -6.67 -3.45
N TYR A 23 15.79 -5.66 -4.16
CA TYR A 23 15.04 -4.57 -3.57
C TYR A 23 13.54 -4.82 -3.60
N ARG A 24 13.11 -6.01 -3.97
CA ARG A 24 11.69 -6.33 -4.14
C ARG A 24 10.91 -6.06 -2.86
N GLU A 25 11.43 -6.49 -1.72
CA GLU A 25 10.74 -6.26 -0.44
C GLU A 25 10.59 -4.76 -0.16
N ASP A 26 11.67 -4.01 -0.34
CA ASP A 26 11.63 -2.56 -0.12
C ASP A 26 10.67 -1.88 -1.07
N ILE A 27 10.68 -2.27 -2.34
CA ILE A 27 9.82 -1.67 -3.35
C ILE A 27 8.35 -1.94 -3.03
N LEU A 28 8.01 -3.17 -2.68
CA LEU A 28 6.63 -3.52 -2.34
C LEU A 28 6.17 -2.80 -1.08
N TYR A 29 7.08 -2.62 -0.11
CA TYR A 29 6.76 -1.80 1.06
C TYR A 29 6.42 -0.37 0.63
N PHE A 30 7.25 0.23 -0.23
CA PHE A 30 7.01 1.60 -0.67
C PHE A 30 5.73 1.73 -1.48
N VAL A 31 5.32 0.68 -2.19
CA VAL A 31 4.03 0.68 -2.87
C VAL A 31 2.90 0.82 -1.86
N VAL A 32 2.95 0.03 -0.77
CA VAL A 32 1.94 0.14 0.29
C VAL A 32 1.97 1.54 0.92
N ALA A 33 3.15 2.00 1.30
CA ALA A 33 3.30 3.27 1.99
C ALA A 33 2.87 4.46 1.13
N SER A 34 3.21 4.43 -0.16
CA SER A 34 2.84 5.50 -1.08
C SER A 34 1.33 5.56 -1.29
N ASN A 35 0.70 4.40 -1.43
CA ASN A 35 -0.76 4.35 -1.54
C ASN A 35 -1.42 4.85 -0.26
N TYR A 36 -0.86 4.49 0.89
CA TYR A 36 -1.38 4.94 2.17
C TYR A 36 -1.30 6.47 2.30
N LYS A 37 -0.15 7.04 1.96
CA LYS A 37 0.03 8.49 2.02
C LYS A 37 -0.92 9.21 1.07
N TYR A 38 -1.06 8.67 -0.14
CA TYR A 38 -1.95 9.23 -1.14
C TYR A 38 -3.39 9.20 -0.65
N ALA A 39 -3.83 8.06 -0.11
CA ALA A 39 -5.18 7.93 0.41
C ALA A 39 -5.44 8.88 1.57
N SER A 40 -4.45 9.01 2.48
CA SER A 40 -4.58 9.88 3.65
C SER A 40 -4.72 11.35 3.27
N ASN A 41 -4.13 11.75 2.14
CA ASN A 41 -4.17 13.14 1.69
C ASN A 41 -5.27 13.41 0.66
N SER A 42 -6.11 12.43 0.39
CA SER A 42 -7.19 12.58 -0.58
C SER A 42 -8.40 13.25 0.05
N ILE A 43 -9.23 13.85 -0.80
CA ILE A 43 -10.50 14.41 -0.35
C ILE A 43 -11.40 13.27 0.15
N PRO A 44 -12.30 13.55 1.10
CA PRO A 44 -13.10 12.49 1.73
C PRO A 44 -13.84 11.58 0.76
N GLN A 45 -14.35 12.13 -0.33
CA GLN A 45 -15.12 11.35 -1.30
C GLN A 45 -14.28 10.26 -1.98
N MET A 46 -12.96 10.44 -2.03
CA MET A 46 -12.06 9.50 -2.71
C MET A 46 -11.32 8.60 -1.73
N GLN A 47 -11.40 8.87 -0.43
CA GLN A 47 -10.59 8.15 0.54
C GLN A 47 -10.91 6.67 0.59
N ARG A 48 -12.21 6.33 0.57
CA ARG A 48 -12.59 4.92 0.66
C ARG A 48 -11.97 4.10 -0.46
N GLU A 49 -12.10 4.58 -1.70
CA GLU A 49 -11.54 3.88 -2.86
C GLU A 49 -10.03 3.74 -2.75
N ARG A 50 -9.37 4.81 -2.33
CA ARG A 50 -7.92 4.80 -2.26
C ARG A 50 -7.39 3.97 -1.11
N PHE A 51 -8.12 3.90 0.01
CA PHE A 51 -7.73 3.00 1.10
C PHE A 51 -7.99 1.54 0.73
N LEU A 52 -8.95 1.25 -0.14
CA LEU A 52 -9.11 -0.11 -0.67
C LEU A 52 -7.87 -0.55 -1.43
N ASN A 53 -7.24 0.38 -2.16
CA ASN A 53 -5.98 0.08 -2.85
C ASN A 53 -4.86 -0.23 -1.85
N VAL A 54 -4.84 0.47 -0.71
CA VAL A 54 -3.87 0.18 0.34
C VAL A 54 -4.03 -1.26 0.84
N ILE A 55 -5.28 -1.68 1.03
CA ILE A 55 -5.58 -3.04 1.50
C ILE A 55 -5.09 -4.07 0.49
N ASP A 56 -5.33 -3.85 -0.80
CA ASP A 56 -4.88 -4.76 -1.85
C ASP A 56 -3.35 -4.90 -1.85
N GLU A 57 -2.65 -3.77 -1.77
CA GLU A 57 -1.19 -3.80 -1.78
C GLU A 57 -0.62 -4.39 -0.49
N TYR A 58 -1.32 -4.19 0.62
CA TYR A 58 -0.93 -4.82 1.87
C TYR A 58 -0.95 -6.34 1.75
N TYR A 59 -2.04 -6.91 1.21
CA TYR A 59 -2.13 -8.36 1.06
C TYR A 59 -1.08 -8.89 0.09
N ASN A 60 -0.79 -8.16 -0.98
CA ASN A 60 0.29 -8.54 -1.89
C ASN A 60 1.62 -8.59 -1.16
N PHE A 61 1.87 -7.59 -0.31
CA PHE A 61 3.14 -7.50 0.43
C PHE A 61 3.29 -8.66 1.41
N ILE A 62 2.29 -8.89 2.25
CA ILE A 62 2.43 -9.92 3.29
C ILE A 62 2.38 -11.33 2.73
N SER A 63 1.80 -11.53 1.55
CA SER A 63 1.80 -12.85 0.92
C SER A 63 3.20 -13.27 0.51
N GLU A 64 4.05 -12.31 0.15
CA GLU A 64 5.41 -12.58 -0.24
C GLU A 64 6.39 -12.46 0.92
N PHE A 65 6.14 -11.51 1.85
CA PHE A 65 7.06 -11.21 2.93
C PHE A 65 6.35 -11.18 4.28
N PRO A 66 5.82 -12.33 4.72
CA PRO A 66 5.04 -12.36 5.98
C PRO A 66 5.86 -12.00 7.21
N ASP A 67 7.18 -12.21 7.17
CA ASP A 67 8.07 -11.91 8.29
C ASP A 67 8.95 -10.69 8.04
N SER A 68 8.47 -9.79 7.19
CA SER A 68 9.24 -8.61 6.81
C SER A 68 9.54 -7.71 8.00
N LYS A 69 10.69 -7.05 7.93
CA LYS A 69 11.05 -6.00 8.90
C LYS A 69 10.04 -4.84 8.87
N TYR A 70 9.26 -4.72 7.80
CA TYR A 70 8.24 -3.68 7.68
C TYR A 70 6.86 -4.13 8.17
N ARG A 71 6.74 -5.34 8.69
CA ARG A 71 5.44 -5.93 9.01
C ARG A 71 4.63 -5.07 9.97
N LYS A 72 5.27 -4.55 11.01
CA LYS A 72 4.56 -3.72 11.98
C LYS A 72 4.00 -2.45 11.35
N GLU A 73 4.78 -1.83 10.47
CA GLU A 73 4.36 -0.60 9.82
C GLU A 73 3.18 -0.84 8.88
N VAL A 74 3.27 -1.86 8.04
CA VAL A 74 2.18 -2.11 7.10
C VAL A 74 0.92 -2.59 7.81
N ASP A 75 1.06 -3.29 8.95
CA ASP A 75 -0.10 -3.69 9.75
C ASP A 75 -0.86 -2.47 10.28
N VAL A 76 -0.13 -1.44 10.71
CA VAL A 76 -0.76 -0.18 11.18
C VAL A 76 -1.51 0.49 10.04
N MET A 77 -0.90 0.54 8.86
CA MET A 77 -1.54 1.12 7.68
C MET A 77 -2.80 0.36 7.30
N PHE A 78 -2.74 -0.96 7.38
CA PHE A 78 -3.88 -1.82 7.08
C PHE A 78 -5.04 -1.56 8.04
N LYS A 79 -4.74 -1.44 9.34
CA LYS A 79 -5.78 -1.18 10.34
C LYS A 79 -6.48 0.14 10.06
N LYS A 80 -5.71 1.16 9.73
CA LYS A 80 -6.29 2.46 9.39
C LYS A 80 -7.16 2.36 8.15
N ALA A 81 -6.68 1.65 7.13
CA ALA A 81 -7.43 1.46 5.91
C ALA A 81 -8.75 0.72 6.17
N GLN A 82 -8.71 -0.29 7.03
CA GLN A 82 -9.93 -1.00 7.41
C GLN A 82 -10.93 -0.09 8.11
N GLN A 83 -10.44 0.75 9.02
CA GLN A 83 -11.31 1.67 9.74
C GLN A 83 -12.02 2.64 8.79
N VAL A 84 -11.28 3.19 7.84
CA VAL A 84 -11.85 4.14 6.90
C VAL A 84 -12.89 3.47 6.01
N THR A 85 -12.58 2.31 5.46
CA THR A 85 -13.49 1.63 4.54
C THR A 85 -14.73 1.11 5.25
N THR A 86 -14.59 0.62 6.48
CA THR A 86 -15.72 0.14 7.28
C THR A 86 -16.61 1.31 7.71
N ARG A 87 -15.99 2.41 8.15
CA ARG A 87 -16.74 3.58 8.59
C ARG A 87 -17.59 4.14 7.46
N ASN A 88 -17.02 4.22 6.26
CA ASN A 88 -17.76 4.73 5.11
C ASN A 88 -18.95 3.85 4.79
N ASN A 89 -18.81 2.54 4.92
CA ASN A 89 -19.91 1.62 4.71
C ASN A 89 -21.05 1.89 5.70
N LYS A 90 -20.71 2.11 6.97
CA LYS A 90 -21.71 2.44 7.98
C LYS A 90 -22.39 3.77 7.70
N THR A 91 -21.64 4.73 7.22
CA THR A 91 -22.17 6.06 6.96
C THR A 91 -23.21 6.05 5.86
N GLU A 92 -23.06 5.14 4.90
CA GLU A 92 -23.97 5.04 3.77
C GLU A 92 -25.34 4.47 4.15
N GLU A 93 -25.46 3.87 5.30
CA GLU A 93 -26.72 3.37 5.79
C GLU A 93 -27.56 4.54 6.31
#